data_3ecc50b83855eb806a72f13030fd4bb0
#
_entry.id   3ecc50b83855eb806a72f13030fd4bb0
#
_cell.length_a   1.000
_cell.length_b   1.000
_cell.length_c   1.000
_cell.angle_alpha   90.00
_cell.angle_beta   90.00
_cell.angle_gamma   90.00
#
_symmetry.space_group_name_H-M   'P 1'
#
loop_
_entity.id
_entity.type
_entity.pdbx_description
1 polymer ?
#
loop_
_entity_poly.entity_id
_entity_poly.type
_entity_poly.pdbx_seq_one_letter_code
_entity_poly.pdbx_strand_id
1 'polypeptide(L)'
;EVFSRVFKEFPDAVIFSLWFMSKFDFWIEDGYQIHPLQNTEQSGELMQYFLNGILDVIPPEARIVDGYEYYTGSALKNDYFCRESVITTSALPLVAPENVMKYRAQVYSGNAHYLDMYAQKANPKSLWYYPPVNGSRLEHLRLNLEQSFRTATEYVWLYGERSGKLFNWRDGHYEKQKTWEEAIPGFTE
;
A
#
# COMPACT_ATOMS: atom_id res chain seq x y z
N GLU A 1 -17.70 -19.02 -1.20
CA GLU A 1 -17.32 -20.37 -1.69
C GLU A 1 -15.82 -20.47 -1.99
N VAL A 2 -15.23 -19.51 -2.75
CA VAL A 2 -13.79 -19.55 -3.10
C VAL A 2 -12.93 -19.56 -1.83
N PHE A 3 -13.10 -18.56 -0.95
CA PHE A 3 -12.27 -18.45 0.27
C PHE A 3 -12.54 -19.56 1.28
N SER A 4 -13.74 -20.12 1.34
CA SER A 4 -14.00 -21.32 2.17
C SER A 4 -13.13 -22.50 1.73
N ARG A 5 -12.86 -22.64 0.44
CA ARG A 5 -11.95 -23.68 -0.08
C ARG A 5 -10.49 -23.34 0.17
N VAL A 6 -10.10 -22.09 -0.06
CA VAL A 6 -8.73 -21.63 0.22
C VAL A 6 -8.37 -21.89 1.68
N PHE A 7 -9.21 -21.44 2.61
CA PHE A 7 -8.95 -21.58 4.03
C PHE A 7 -9.06 -23.02 4.56
N LYS A 8 -9.77 -23.89 3.85
CA LYS A 8 -9.77 -25.31 4.16
C LYS A 8 -8.40 -25.95 3.91
N GLU A 9 -7.72 -25.54 2.83
CA GLU A 9 -6.39 -26.06 2.46
C GLU A 9 -5.25 -25.26 3.14
N PHE A 10 -5.46 -23.99 3.40
CA PHE A 10 -4.49 -23.07 4.01
C PHE A 10 -5.14 -22.27 5.13
N PRO A 11 -5.33 -22.86 6.32
CA PRO A 11 -6.04 -22.20 7.42
C PRO A 11 -5.28 -21.02 8.03
N ASP A 12 -3.98 -20.92 7.81
CA ASP A 12 -3.09 -19.85 8.24
C ASP A 12 -2.69 -18.88 7.10
N ALA A 13 -3.43 -18.89 6.00
CA ALA A 13 -3.11 -18.08 4.82
C ALA A 13 -3.00 -16.59 5.14
N VAL A 14 -1.98 -15.95 4.60
CA VAL A 14 -1.87 -14.50 4.52
C VAL A 14 -2.33 -14.04 3.13
N ILE A 15 -3.49 -13.38 3.09
CA ILE A 15 -4.01 -12.81 1.86
C ILE A 15 -3.47 -11.39 1.73
N PHE A 16 -2.50 -11.20 0.84
CA PHE A 16 -1.95 -9.89 0.55
C PHE A 16 -2.66 -9.29 -0.67
N SER A 17 -3.28 -8.15 -0.48
CA SER A 17 -3.90 -7.38 -1.56
C SER A 17 -3.20 -6.05 -1.73
N LEU A 18 -2.89 -5.67 -2.97
CA LEU A 18 -2.27 -4.37 -3.28
C LEU A 18 -3.17 -3.22 -2.83
N TRP A 19 -4.47 -3.35 -3.07
CA TRP A 19 -5.52 -2.48 -2.56
C TRP A 19 -6.64 -3.32 -1.99
N PHE A 20 -7.15 -2.90 -0.88
CA PHE A 20 -8.36 -3.47 -0.32
C PHE A 20 -9.25 -2.34 0.19
N MET A 21 -9.30 -2.12 1.48
CA MET A 21 -10.02 -1.00 2.07
C MET A 21 -9.30 0.34 1.85
N SER A 22 -8.00 0.32 1.59
CA SER A 22 -7.24 1.50 1.16
C SER A 22 -7.73 2.11 -0.15
N LYS A 23 -8.46 1.33 -0.98
CA LYS A 23 -9.09 1.87 -2.19
C LYS A 23 -10.21 2.87 -1.86
N PHE A 24 -10.75 2.82 -0.67
CA PHE A 24 -11.67 3.80 -0.13
C PHE A 24 -10.92 4.93 0.59
N ASP A 25 -9.60 5.06 0.36
CA ASP A 25 -8.85 6.20 0.82
C ASP A 25 -9.41 7.45 0.16
N PHE A 26 -9.97 8.24 1.01
CA PHE A 26 -10.73 9.40 0.64
C PHE A 26 -9.74 10.52 0.52
N TRP A 27 -9.58 10.98 -0.69
CA TRP A 27 -8.82 12.15 -1.01
C TRP A 27 -9.25 13.28 -0.11
N ILE A 28 -8.34 13.73 0.74
CA ILE A 28 -8.48 15.01 1.42
C ILE A 28 -8.12 16.05 0.37
N GLU A 29 -9.03 16.33 -0.55
CA GLU A 29 -8.95 17.53 -1.35
C GLU A 29 -9.52 18.66 -0.51
N ASP A 30 -8.75 19.73 -0.33
CA ASP A 30 -9.13 20.97 0.34
C ASP A 30 -9.59 20.83 1.82
N GLY A 31 -9.08 19.82 2.54
CA GLY A 31 -9.40 19.65 3.96
C GLY A 31 -10.76 19.00 4.25
N TYR A 32 -11.48 18.54 3.25
CA TYR A 32 -12.71 17.81 3.41
C TYR A 32 -12.46 16.31 3.36
N GLN A 33 -12.77 15.62 4.44
CA GLN A 33 -12.89 14.17 4.45
C GLN A 33 -14.18 13.80 3.73
N ILE A 34 -14.07 13.24 2.53
CA ILE A 34 -15.24 12.63 1.88
C ILE A 34 -15.54 11.35 2.67
N HIS A 35 -16.74 11.26 3.23
CA HIS A 35 -17.12 10.09 4.03
C HIS A 35 -17.15 8.83 3.14
N PRO A 36 -16.63 7.69 3.60
CA PRO A 36 -16.63 6.42 2.86
C PRO A 36 -17.95 6.11 2.16
N LEU A 37 -19.05 6.28 2.85
CA LEU A 37 -20.37 5.97 2.33
C LEU A 37 -20.83 6.89 1.18
N GLN A 38 -20.19 8.04 0.98
CA GLN A 38 -20.55 8.95 -0.11
C GLN A 38 -19.88 8.60 -1.43
N ASN A 39 -18.80 7.80 -1.37
CA ASN A 39 -18.02 7.43 -2.57
C ASN A 39 -18.28 5.98 -3.04
N THR A 40 -19.11 5.24 -2.35
CA THR A 40 -19.45 3.84 -2.68
C THR A 40 -20.14 3.70 -4.04
N GLU A 41 -20.82 4.74 -4.50
CA GLU A 41 -21.48 4.73 -5.81
C GLU A 41 -20.54 4.81 -7.01
N GLN A 42 -19.29 5.23 -6.82
CA GLN A 42 -18.40 5.52 -7.95
C GLN A 42 -17.21 4.55 -8.13
N SER A 43 -16.77 3.80 -7.14
CA SER A 43 -15.47 3.13 -7.30
C SER A 43 -15.26 1.79 -6.60
N GLY A 44 -16.25 1.04 -6.32
CA GLY A 44 -15.95 -0.29 -5.78
C GLY A 44 -17.00 -0.86 -4.84
N GLU A 45 -18.24 -0.64 -5.15
CA GLU A 45 -19.39 -1.16 -4.41
C GLU A 45 -19.26 -2.63 -4.00
N LEU A 46 -18.59 -3.44 -4.82
CA LEU A 46 -18.39 -4.85 -4.54
C LEU A 46 -17.28 -5.13 -3.52
N MET A 47 -16.32 -4.22 -3.33
CA MET A 47 -15.15 -4.50 -2.50
C MET A 47 -15.52 -4.69 -1.02
N GLN A 48 -16.41 -3.88 -0.49
CA GLN A 48 -16.90 -4.04 0.89
C GLN A 48 -17.63 -5.38 1.10
N TYR A 49 -18.44 -5.79 0.13
CA TYR A 49 -19.14 -7.07 0.19
C TYR A 49 -18.19 -8.24 0.04
N PHE A 50 -17.18 -8.08 -0.81
CA PHE A 50 -16.13 -9.07 -1.01
C PHE A 50 -15.32 -9.26 0.28
N LEU A 51 -14.91 -8.17 0.94
CA LEU A 51 -14.25 -8.23 2.23
C LEU A 51 -15.10 -8.93 3.27
N ASN A 52 -16.35 -8.51 3.43
CA ASN A 52 -17.25 -9.13 4.41
C ASN A 52 -17.44 -10.62 4.13
N GLY A 53 -17.58 -11.01 2.85
CA GLY A 53 -17.65 -12.43 2.47
C GLY A 53 -16.38 -13.23 2.76
N ILE A 54 -15.20 -12.61 2.77
CA ILE A 54 -13.97 -13.26 3.26
C ILE A 54 -14.03 -13.40 4.78
N LEU A 55 -14.38 -12.32 5.49
CA LEU A 55 -14.44 -12.30 6.95
C LEU A 55 -15.47 -13.28 7.50
N ASP A 56 -16.55 -13.56 6.77
CA ASP A 56 -17.54 -14.58 7.17
C ASP A 56 -16.90 -15.96 7.37
N VAL A 57 -15.88 -16.28 6.57
CA VAL A 57 -15.28 -17.61 6.48
C VAL A 57 -13.81 -17.68 6.91
N ILE A 58 -13.20 -16.55 7.26
CA ILE A 58 -11.79 -16.50 7.66
C ILE A 58 -11.58 -17.24 8.99
N PRO A 59 -10.64 -18.18 9.06
CA PRO A 59 -10.28 -18.84 10.31
C PRO A 59 -9.38 -17.93 11.18
N PRO A 60 -9.25 -18.18 12.47
CA PRO A 60 -8.54 -17.30 13.41
C PRO A 60 -7.07 -17.07 13.07
N GLU A 61 -6.40 -18.02 12.44
CA GLU A 61 -4.98 -17.98 12.11
C GLU A 61 -4.67 -17.24 10.81
N ALA A 62 -5.67 -17.11 9.92
CA ALA A 62 -5.50 -16.41 8.66
C ALA A 62 -5.59 -14.89 8.82
N ARG A 63 -5.00 -14.17 7.88
CA ARG A 63 -4.93 -12.69 7.90
C ARG A 63 -5.15 -12.13 6.50
N ILE A 64 -5.56 -10.88 6.49
CA ILE A 64 -5.65 -10.06 5.29
C ILE A 64 -4.70 -8.88 5.46
N VAL A 65 -3.88 -8.61 4.48
CA VAL A 65 -3.01 -7.44 4.45
C VAL A 65 -3.46 -6.53 3.32
N ASP A 66 -3.86 -5.32 3.66
CA ASP A 66 -4.06 -4.25 2.70
C ASP A 66 -2.72 -3.57 2.44
N GLY A 67 -2.15 -3.82 1.27
CA GLY A 67 -0.81 -3.37 0.90
C GLY A 67 -0.68 -1.88 0.65
N TYR A 68 -1.80 -1.16 0.59
CA TYR A 68 -1.87 0.28 0.38
C TYR A 68 -0.95 0.77 -0.76
N GLU A 69 -1.23 0.33 -1.98
CA GLU A 69 -0.44 0.64 -3.18
C GLU A 69 -0.59 2.12 -3.63
N TYR A 70 -0.52 3.05 -2.71
CA TYR A 70 -0.44 4.47 -3.00
C TYR A 70 0.99 4.97 -2.77
N TYR A 71 1.73 5.15 -3.84
CA TYR A 71 3.15 5.48 -3.80
C TYR A 71 3.46 6.93 -3.42
N THR A 72 2.46 7.80 -3.44
CA THR A 72 2.65 9.25 -3.28
C THR A 72 2.84 9.72 -1.85
N GLY A 73 2.74 8.82 -0.85
CA GLY A 73 2.96 9.17 0.55
C GLY A 73 4.41 9.48 0.87
N SER A 74 4.64 10.43 1.75
CA SER A 74 5.96 10.88 2.16
C SER A 74 6.08 11.06 3.66
N ALA A 75 7.17 10.56 4.23
CA ALA A 75 7.53 10.79 5.64
C ALA A 75 7.66 12.26 5.98
N LEU A 76 8.08 13.08 5.00
CA LEU A 76 8.20 14.53 5.17
C LEU A 76 6.85 15.23 5.38
N LYS A 77 5.76 14.56 5.03
CA LYS A 77 4.39 15.05 5.16
C LYS A 77 3.57 14.30 6.21
N ASN A 78 4.17 13.35 6.91
CA ASN A 78 3.49 12.44 7.85
C ASN A 78 2.35 11.61 7.22
N ASP A 79 2.39 11.36 5.91
CA ASP A 79 1.31 10.73 5.15
C ASP A 79 1.07 9.28 5.59
N TYR A 80 2.10 8.61 6.13
CA TYR A 80 2.00 7.20 6.55
C TYR A 80 1.05 6.97 7.72
N PHE A 81 0.92 7.91 8.64
CA PHE A 81 -0.06 7.82 9.74
C PHE A 81 -1.50 7.81 9.23
N CYS A 82 -1.77 8.62 8.20
CA CYS A 82 -3.11 8.65 7.60
C CYS A 82 -3.49 7.31 6.98
N ARG A 83 -2.52 6.61 6.37
CA ARG A 83 -2.74 5.33 5.71
C ARG A 83 -3.21 4.24 6.67
N GLU A 84 -2.52 4.07 7.78
CA GLU A 84 -2.94 3.13 8.82
C GLU A 84 -4.35 3.46 9.31
N SER A 85 -4.62 4.73 9.57
CA SER A 85 -5.92 5.21 10.04
C SER A 85 -7.07 4.91 9.07
N VAL A 86 -6.82 4.99 7.76
CA VAL A 86 -7.83 4.64 6.74
C VAL A 86 -8.26 3.18 6.92
N ILE A 87 -7.31 2.26 6.99
CA ILE A 87 -7.60 0.83 7.08
C ILE A 87 -8.17 0.48 8.45
N THR A 88 -7.56 0.94 9.52
CA THR A 88 -7.91 0.48 10.87
C THR A 88 -9.14 1.16 11.45
N THR A 89 -9.48 2.35 10.98
CA THR A 89 -10.52 3.20 11.56
C THR A 89 -11.56 3.66 10.54
N SER A 90 -11.13 4.33 9.46
CA SER A 90 -12.08 4.95 8.52
C SER A 90 -12.89 3.92 7.72
N ALA A 91 -12.34 2.73 7.51
CA ALA A 91 -13.02 1.63 6.82
C ALA A 91 -14.02 0.86 7.69
N LEU A 92 -14.00 1.00 9.02
CA LEU A 92 -14.88 0.24 9.92
C LEU A 92 -16.38 0.37 9.60
N PRO A 93 -16.91 1.53 9.17
CA PRO A 93 -18.34 1.63 8.80
C PRO A 93 -18.75 0.75 7.60
N LEU A 94 -17.78 0.26 6.81
CA LEU A 94 -18.02 -0.62 5.67
C LEU A 94 -17.99 -2.11 6.06
N VAL A 95 -17.60 -2.40 7.29
CA VAL A 95 -17.54 -3.77 7.83
C VAL A 95 -18.86 -4.12 8.45
N ALA A 96 -19.41 -5.29 8.12
CA ALA A 96 -20.62 -5.80 8.74
C ALA A 96 -20.43 -5.94 10.26
N PRO A 97 -21.44 -5.58 11.07
CA PRO A 97 -21.31 -5.55 12.53
C PRO A 97 -20.75 -6.86 13.13
N GLU A 98 -21.19 -7.99 12.62
CA GLU A 98 -20.73 -9.34 12.99
C GLU A 98 -19.27 -9.61 12.68
N ASN A 99 -18.70 -8.90 11.73
CA ASN A 99 -17.31 -9.06 11.26
C ASN A 99 -16.34 -8.06 11.89
N VAL A 100 -16.81 -7.05 12.62
CA VAL A 100 -15.94 -5.98 13.17
C VAL A 100 -14.80 -6.53 14.04
N MET A 101 -15.09 -7.53 14.87
CA MET A 101 -14.05 -8.13 15.74
C MET A 101 -13.00 -8.90 14.92
N LYS A 102 -13.43 -9.63 13.90
CA LYS A 102 -12.51 -10.32 12.97
C LYS A 102 -11.68 -9.32 12.18
N TYR A 103 -12.32 -8.27 11.66
CA TYR A 103 -11.64 -7.19 10.94
C TYR A 103 -10.49 -6.62 11.78
N ARG A 104 -10.77 -6.22 13.00
CA ARG A 104 -9.77 -5.66 13.91
C ARG A 104 -8.64 -6.63 14.28
N ALA A 105 -8.93 -7.92 14.32
CA ALA A 105 -7.95 -8.95 14.70
C ALA A 105 -7.14 -9.48 13.52
N GLN A 106 -7.67 -9.41 12.30
CA GLN A 106 -7.12 -10.16 11.16
C GLN A 106 -6.87 -9.31 9.91
N VAL A 107 -7.24 -8.02 9.91
CA VAL A 107 -6.94 -7.10 8.80
C VAL A 107 -5.84 -6.14 9.22
N TYR A 108 -4.76 -6.14 8.48
CA TYR A 108 -3.53 -5.42 8.74
C TYR A 108 -3.25 -4.40 7.64
N SER A 109 -2.58 -3.31 8.01
CA SER A 109 -2.10 -2.33 7.04
C SER A 109 -0.69 -2.68 6.57
N GLY A 110 -0.46 -2.51 5.27
CA GLY A 110 0.85 -2.49 4.68
C GLY A 110 1.20 -1.11 4.14
N ASN A 111 2.44 -0.93 3.71
CA ASN A 111 2.90 0.26 3.01
C ASN A 111 3.72 -0.09 1.78
N ALA A 112 3.39 0.56 0.66
CA ALA A 112 4.08 0.41 -0.60
C ALA A 112 5.12 1.52 -0.82
N HIS A 113 6.26 1.13 -1.41
CA HIS A 113 7.26 2.08 -1.90
C HIS A 113 7.58 1.80 -3.37
N TYR A 114 7.36 2.80 -4.20
CA TYR A 114 7.71 2.76 -5.60
C TYR A 114 9.11 3.33 -5.80
N LEU A 115 10.10 2.45 -5.98
CA LEU A 115 11.53 2.81 -6.03
C LEU A 115 11.85 3.78 -7.17
N ASP A 116 11.13 3.68 -8.29
CA ASP A 116 11.34 4.57 -9.42
C ASP A 116 11.13 6.06 -9.09
N MET A 117 10.32 6.39 -8.07
CA MET A 117 10.13 7.77 -7.62
C MET A 117 11.42 8.40 -7.08
N TYR A 118 12.29 7.58 -6.48
CA TYR A 118 13.58 8.04 -5.97
C TYR A 118 14.66 8.08 -7.07
N ALA A 119 14.50 7.26 -8.10
CA ALA A 119 15.47 7.12 -9.18
C ALA A 119 15.29 8.11 -10.32
N GLN A 120 14.09 8.67 -10.50
CA GLN A 120 13.80 9.55 -11.61
C GLN A 120 14.62 10.85 -11.56
N LYS A 121 15.17 11.24 -12.70
CA LYS A 121 15.71 12.59 -12.92
C LYS A 121 14.61 13.56 -13.34
N ALA A 122 13.36 13.17 -13.14
CA ALA A 122 12.21 13.73 -13.76
C ALA A 122 11.84 15.13 -13.24
N ASN A 123 10.88 15.70 -13.91
CA ASN A 123 10.23 16.95 -13.62
C ASN A 123 9.88 17.05 -12.12
N PRO A 124 10.45 18.02 -11.38
CA PRO A 124 10.15 18.24 -9.96
C PRO A 124 8.68 18.50 -9.64
N LYS A 125 7.88 18.77 -10.67
CA LYS A 125 6.42 18.94 -10.57
C LYS A 125 5.63 17.62 -10.72
N SER A 126 6.31 16.52 -11.02
CA SER A 126 5.65 15.23 -11.15
C SER A 126 5.32 14.65 -9.78
N LEU A 127 4.12 14.10 -9.62
CA LEU A 127 3.72 13.31 -8.46
C LEU A 127 4.59 12.05 -8.30
N TRP A 128 5.23 11.61 -9.38
CA TRP A 128 6.09 10.43 -9.46
C TRP A 128 7.58 10.77 -9.27
N TYR A 129 7.88 11.79 -8.48
CA TYR A 129 9.24 12.20 -8.20
C TYR A 129 9.44 12.56 -6.73
N TYR A 130 10.40 11.89 -6.11
CA TYR A 130 10.91 12.27 -4.81
C TYR A 130 12.26 12.96 -4.91
N PRO A 131 12.37 14.22 -4.47
CA PRO A 131 13.64 14.94 -4.49
C PRO A 131 14.61 14.29 -3.49
N PRO A 132 15.93 14.43 -3.72
CA PRO A 132 16.93 14.08 -2.72
C PRO A 132 16.69 14.85 -1.40
N VAL A 133 16.91 14.18 -0.28
CA VAL A 133 16.99 14.80 1.04
C VAL A 133 18.47 14.86 1.43
N ASN A 134 18.94 16.01 1.91
CA ASN A 134 20.36 16.26 2.20
C ASN A 134 21.30 15.85 1.04
N GLY A 135 20.87 16.02 -0.20
CA GLY A 135 21.59 15.62 -1.39
C GLY A 135 21.57 14.12 -1.71
N SER A 136 20.90 13.30 -0.92
CA SER A 136 20.81 11.84 -1.07
C SER A 136 19.41 11.35 -1.36
N ARG A 137 19.26 10.52 -2.41
CA ARG A 137 18.02 9.80 -2.72
C ARG A 137 17.80 8.64 -1.76
N LEU A 138 18.89 7.98 -1.39
CA LEU A 138 18.87 6.92 -0.39
C LEU A 138 18.38 7.42 0.94
N GLU A 139 18.79 8.62 1.36
CA GLU A 139 18.31 9.20 2.61
C GLU A 139 16.80 9.45 2.60
N HIS A 140 16.26 9.94 1.48
CA HIS A 140 14.80 10.08 1.36
C HIS A 140 14.08 8.71 1.44
N LEU A 141 14.62 7.69 0.78
CA LEU A 141 14.07 6.33 0.85
C LEU A 141 14.13 5.78 2.28
N ARG A 142 15.26 5.96 2.99
CA ARG A 142 15.40 5.55 4.40
C ARG A 142 14.37 6.18 5.31
N LEU A 143 14.16 7.49 5.19
CA LEU A 143 13.14 8.21 5.98
C LEU A 143 11.74 7.66 5.71
N ASN A 144 11.41 7.40 4.46
CA ASN A 144 10.11 6.83 4.10
C ASN A 144 9.96 5.40 4.62
N LEU A 145 10.98 4.57 4.49
CA LEU A 145 10.98 3.21 5.03
C LEU A 145 10.84 3.21 6.55
N GLU A 146 11.58 4.08 7.24
CA GLU A 146 11.49 4.20 8.69
C GLU A 146 10.08 4.53 9.16
N GLN A 147 9.40 5.48 8.51
CA GLN A 147 8.02 5.80 8.85
C GLN A 147 7.07 4.65 8.48
N SER A 148 7.31 3.99 7.36
CA SER A 148 6.51 2.83 6.97
C SER A 148 6.60 1.69 7.98
N PHE A 149 7.79 1.39 8.49
CA PHE A 149 7.96 0.36 9.54
C PHE A 149 7.35 0.75 10.88
N ARG A 150 7.16 2.05 11.13
CA ARG A 150 6.49 2.52 12.34
C ARG A 150 4.98 2.48 12.26
N THR A 151 4.43 2.53 11.05
CA THR A 151 2.98 2.68 10.81
C THR A 151 2.35 1.46 10.15
N ALA A 152 3.10 0.67 9.38
CA ALA A 152 2.60 -0.60 8.89
C ALA A 152 2.45 -1.60 10.05
N THR A 153 1.32 -2.25 10.12
CA THR A 153 1.08 -3.24 11.18
C THR A 153 1.73 -4.59 10.88
N GLU A 154 1.97 -4.92 9.60
CA GLU A 154 2.52 -6.22 9.21
C GLU A 154 3.60 -6.12 8.11
N TYR A 155 3.34 -5.43 7.01
CA TYR A 155 4.19 -5.49 5.82
C TYR A 155 4.58 -4.12 5.27
N VAL A 156 5.85 -4.00 4.91
CA VAL A 156 6.36 -2.94 4.03
C VAL A 156 6.91 -3.61 2.77
N TRP A 157 6.51 -3.14 1.60
CA TRP A 157 6.90 -3.74 0.35
C TRP A 157 7.43 -2.72 -0.67
N LEU A 158 8.35 -3.19 -1.49
CA LEU A 158 9.05 -2.39 -2.48
C LEU A 158 8.64 -2.83 -3.89
N TYR A 159 8.42 -1.89 -4.76
CA TYR A 159 8.09 -2.11 -6.15
C TYR A 159 8.94 -1.22 -7.06
N GLY A 160 9.41 -1.74 -8.19
CA GLY A 160 10.14 -0.99 -9.18
C GLY A 160 9.90 -1.53 -10.59
N GLU A 161 9.66 -0.65 -11.54
CA GLU A 161 9.44 -1.00 -12.94
C GLU A 161 10.61 -0.63 -13.85
N ARG A 162 11.30 0.47 -13.53
CA ARG A 162 12.14 1.18 -14.50
C ARG A 162 13.63 1.03 -14.27
N SER A 163 14.03 0.70 -13.06
CA SER A 163 15.44 0.64 -12.68
C SER A 163 15.74 -0.67 -11.99
N GLY A 164 16.42 -1.56 -12.65
CA GLY A 164 16.92 -2.78 -12.06
C GLY A 164 16.64 -4.05 -12.85
N LYS A 165 17.54 -5.00 -12.71
CA LYS A 165 17.48 -6.28 -13.43
C LYS A 165 16.40 -7.23 -12.90
N LEU A 166 15.87 -6.99 -11.72
CA LEU A 166 14.97 -7.94 -11.04
C LEU A 166 13.54 -7.94 -11.58
N PHE A 167 13.07 -6.82 -12.16
CA PHE A 167 11.69 -6.69 -12.61
C PHE A 167 11.53 -6.05 -13.99
N ASN A 168 12.52 -6.20 -14.87
CA ASN A 168 12.40 -5.66 -16.20
C ASN A 168 11.70 -6.64 -17.13
N TRP A 169 10.39 -6.60 -17.14
CA TRP A 169 9.56 -7.38 -18.04
C TRP A 169 9.02 -6.58 -19.24
N ARG A 170 9.35 -5.28 -19.31
CA ARG A 170 9.01 -4.40 -20.44
C ARG A 170 10.27 -3.94 -21.15
N ASP A 171 10.90 -4.84 -21.91
CA ASP A 171 11.96 -4.46 -22.81
C ASP A 171 11.44 -3.44 -23.84
N GLY A 172 12.05 -2.28 -23.90
CA GLY A 172 11.97 -1.36 -25.01
C GLY A 172 11.51 0.06 -24.76
N HIS A 173 11.09 0.45 -23.58
CA HIS A 173 10.56 1.80 -23.37
C HIS A 173 11.40 2.72 -22.50
N TYR A 174 12.57 2.29 -22.00
CA TYR A 174 13.37 3.09 -21.09
C TYR A 174 14.83 3.16 -21.52
N GLU A 175 15.37 4.38 -21.49
CA GLU A 175 16.79 4.63 -21.71
C GLU A 175 17.64 3.77 -20.78
N LYS A 176 18.65 3.11 -21.34
CA LYS A 176 19.68 2.28 -20.71
C LYS A 176 19.41 1.91 -19.26
N GLN A 177 19.05 0.66 -19.06
CA GLN A 177 18.85 0.05 -17.75
C GLN A 177 19.99 0.39 -16.80
N LYS A 178 19.70 1.19 -15.79
CA LYS A 178 20.59 1.39 -14.67
C LYS A 178 20.30 0.33 -13.62
N THR A 179 21.33 -0.09 -12.92
CA THR A 179 21.16 -0.86 -11.69
C THR A 179 20.52 0.02 -10.61
N TRP A 180 19.93 -0.57 -9.59
CA TRP A 180 19.43 0.19 -8.46
C TRP A 180 20.52 1.00 -7.77
N GLU A 181 21.77 0.47 -7.71
CA GLU A 181 22.90 1.19 -7.17
C GLU A 181 23.25 2.45 -7.98
N GLU A 182 23.17 2.38 -9.31
CA GLU A 182 23.39 3.56 -10.16
C GLU A 182 22.26 4.60 -10.06
N ALA A 183 21.04 4.13 -9.80
CA ALA A 183 19.86 4.97 -9.69
C ALA A 183 19.73 5.62 -8.30
N ILE A 184 20.03 4.85 -7.26
CA ILE A 184 19.98 5.22 -5.84
C ILE A 184 21.33 4.80 -5.22
N PRO A 185 22.38 5.62 -5.31
CA PRO A 185 23.70 5.27 -4.80
C PRO A 185 23.66 4.87 -3.31
N GLY A 186 24.33 3.76 -2.98
CA GLY A 186 24.34 3.16 -1.64
C GLY A 186 23.15 2.22 -1.35
N PHE A 187 22.32 1.90 -2.35
CA PHE A 187 21.16 1.04 -2.18
C PHE A 187 21.52 -0.41 -1.82
N THR A 188 22.67 -0.89 -2.27
CA THR A 188 23.13 -2.27 -2.08
C THR A 188 24.14 -2.43 -0.94
N GLU A 189 24.51 -1.37 -0.26
CA GLU A 189 25.37 -1.38 0.93
C GLU A 189 24.55 -1.63 2.21
#